data_eba7f75f6573d93d2f69c3309890360a
#
_entry.id   eba7f75f6573d93d2f69c3309890360a
#
_cell.length_a   1.000
_cell.length_b   1.000
_cell.length_c   1.000
_cell.angle_alpha   90.00
_cell.angle_beta   90.00
_cell.angle_gamma   90.00
#
_symmetry.space_group_name_H-M   'P 1'
#
loop_
_entity.id
_entity.type
_entity.pdbx_description
1 polymer ?
#
loop_
_entity_poly.entity_id
_entity_poly.type
_entity_poly.pdbx_seq_one_letter_code
_entity_poly.pdbx_strand_id
1 'polypeptide(L)'
;LEQANAVAEKINKNGGTASAMFLNALEKESIKNLIDQTVQTYGKLDIIHNNVGGTNPQADLDIVNMDEKEWHRGFQLNIDSVMYGCRYAIPHMQKNGGGSIINTTSMAAFNGDFMRTTYGSSKAGVVSLTRYVAAQYGKQNIRCNAVAPGLIMTPAAIHHVPDFMKELFLKFNALPYHGEPNDIAYTVLFLASDESKFITGQTIEVEGGHYINNPTAPDMVAFAQAQQ
;
A
#
# COMPACT_ATOMS: atom_id res chain seq x y z
N LEU A 1 -9.04 -7.45 -16.01
CA LEU A 1 -8.64 -6.51 -17.08
C LEU A 1 -9.78 -5.54 -17.46
N GLU A 2 -11.04 -5.96 -17.42
CA GLU A 2 -12.22 -5.14 -17.76
C GLU A 2 -12.31 -3.85 -16.93
N GLN A 3 -12.23 -3.94 -15.60
CA GLN A 3 -12.23 -2.78 -14.72
C GLN A 3 -11.06 -1.82 -14.98
N ALA A 4 -9.87 -2.37 -15.26
CA ALA A 4 -8.70 -1.55 -15.59
C ALA A 4 -8.88 -0.82 -16.93
N ASN A 5 -9.50 -1.46 -17.93
CA ASN A 5 -9.85 -0.82 -19.19
C ASN A 5 -10.84 0.35 -18.98
N ALA A 6 -11.87 0.15 -18.15
CA ALA A 6 -12.83 1.22 -17.86
C ALA A 6 -12.18 2.44 -17.19
N VAL A 7 -11.19 2.20 -16.30
CA VAL A 7 -10.40 3.30 -15.69
C VAL A 7 -9.53 4.00 -16.72
N ALA A 8 -8.83 3.25 -17.57
CA ALA A 8 -7.99 3.82 -18.64
C ALA A 8 -8.84 4.67 -19.63
N GLU A 9 -10.00 4.17 -20.03
CA GLU A 9 -10.93 4.92 -20.87
C GLU A 9 -11.39 6.23 -20.24
N LYS A 10 -11.71 6.20 -18.93
CA LYS A 10 -12.11 7.41 -18.19
C LYS A 10 -11.00 8.45 -18.18
N ILE A 11 -9.75 8.03 -17.95
CA ILE A 11 -8.57 8.91 -17.96
C ILE A 11 -8.39 9.51 -19.36
N ASN A 12 -8.47 8.69 -20.39
CA ASN A 12 -8.28 9.13 -21.78
C ASN A 12 -9.38 10.12 -22.23
N LYS A 13 -10.63 9.88 -21.83
CA LYS A 13 -11.75 10.81 -22.10
C LYS A 13 -11.56 12.17 -21.41
N ASN A 14 -10.82 12.22 -20.31
CA ASN A 14 -10.51 13.45 -19.58
C ASN A 14 -9.19 14.12 -20.01
N GLY A 15 -8.61 13.72 -21.16
CA GLY A 15 -7.42 14.32 -21.74
C GLY A 15 -6.10 13.78 -21.21
N GLY A 16 -6.13 12.74 -20.35
CA GLY A 16 -4.94 11.99 -19.95
C GLY A 16 -4.57 10.91 -20.96
N THR A 17 -3.52 10.16 -20.67
CA THR A 17 -3.10 8.99 -21.46
C THR A 17 -2.91 7.81 -20.54
N ALA A 18 -3.67 6.75 -20.73
CA ALA A 18 -3.60 5.54 -19.92
C ALA A 18 -3.84 4.28 -20.75
N SER A 19 -3.20 3.19 -20.35
CA SER A 19 -3.39 1.85 -20.92
C SER A 19 -3.55 0.84 -19.79
N ALA A 20 -4.49 -0.08 -19.94
CA ALA A 20 -4.62 -1.21 -19.04
C ALA A 20 -3.74 -2.36 -19.52
N MET A 21 -2.99 -2.96 -18.59
CA MET A 21 -2.11 -4.09 -18.87
C MET A 21 -2.37 -5.21 -17.87
N PHE A 22 -2.16 -6.46 -18.28
CA PHE A 22 -2.33 -7.62 -17.43
C PHE A 22 -1.20 -7.72 -16.40
N LEU A 23 -1.56 -8.05 -15.16
CA LEU A 23 -0.61 -8.35 -14.07
C LEU A 23 -1.11 -9.55 -13.27
N ASN A 24 -0.25 -10.57 -13.12
CA ASN A 24 -0.32 -11.54 -12.04
C ASN A 24 0.82 -11.25 -11.05
N ALA A 25 0.49 -10.69 -9.89
CA ALA A 25 1.48 -10.29 -8.89
C ALA A 25 2.19 -11.47 -8.20
N LEU A 26 1.68 -12.70 -8.36
CA LEU A 26 2.34 -13.92 -7.89
C LEU A 26 3.41 -14.42 -8.87
N GLU A 27 3.52 -13.84 -10.05
CA GLU A 27 4.45 -14.27 -11.11
C GLU A 27 5.47 -13.16 -11.42
N LYS A 28 6.73 -13.40 -11.09
CA LYS A 28 7.81 -12.43 -11.33
C LYS A 28 7.92 -11.99 -12.79
N GLU A 29 7.71 -12.92 -13.74
CA GLU A 29 7.78 -12.63 -15.16
C GLU A 29 6.61 -11.75 -15.62
N SER A 30 5.42 -11.89 -15.01
CA SER A 30 4.28 -11.00 -15.27
C SER A 30 4.57 -9.57 -14.82
N ILE A 31 5.21 -9.40 -13.65
CA ILE A 31 5.63 -8.08 -13.15
C ILE A 31 6.68 -7.46 -14.07
N LYS A 32 7.70 -8.24 -14.47
CA LYS A 32 8.72 -7.80 -15.42
C LYS A 32 8.12 -7.34 -16.74
N ASN A 33 7.25 -8.16 -17.31
CA ASN A 33 6.61 -7.88 -18.59
C ASN A 33 5.75 -6.61 -18.53
N LEU A 34 5.02 -6.38 -17.43
CA LEU A 34 4.25 -5.15 -17.23
C LEU A 34 5.16 -3.91 -17.27
N ILE A 35 6.29 -3.95 -16.58
CA ILE A 35 7.25 -2.84 -16.53
C ILE A 35 7.87 -2.60 -17.91
N ASP A 36 8.34 -3.66 -18.57
CA ASP A 36 8.94 -3.57 -19.91
C ASP A 36 7.94 -3.03 -20.95
N GLN A 37 6.69 -3.51 -20.93
CA GLN A 37 5.62 -3.00 -21.80
C GLN A 37 5.30 -1.54 -21.52
N THR A 38 5.32 -1.11 -20.24
CA THR A 38 5.13 0.30 -19.89
C THR A 38 6.21 1.16 -20.50
N VAL A 39 7.47 0.77 -20.38
CA VAL A 39 8.59 1.49 -20.97
C VAL A 39 8.51 1.48 -22.50
N GLN A 40 8.12 0.36 -23.11
CA GLN A 40 7.94 0.26 -24.55
C GLN A 40 6.83 1.20 -25.05
N THR A 41 5.74 1.31 -24.31
CA THR A 41 4.56 2.11 -24.69
C THR A 41 4.79 3.61 -24.50
N TYR A 42 5.45 4.00 -23.41
CA TYR A 42 5.56 5.42 -23.00
C TYR A 42 6.98 5.97 -23.09
N GLY A 43 7.97 5.14 -23.47
CA GLY A 43 9.37 5.55 -23.68
C GLY A 43 10.22 5.58 -22.40
N LYS A 44 9.61 5.69 -21.22
CA LYS A 44 10.32 5.77 -19.92
C LYS A 44 9.44 5.31 -18.76
N LEU A 45 10.07 5.15 -17.59
CA LEU A 45 9.40 4.88 -16.32
C LEU A 45 9.94 5.83 -15.25
N ASP A 46 9.14 6.81 -14.85
CA ASP A 46 9.50 7.81 -13.82
C ASP A 46 8.98 7.43 -12.44
N ILE A 47 7.82 6.76 -12.38
CA ILE A 47 7.11 6.44 -11.14
C ILE A 47 6.61 5.01 -11.20
N ILE A 48 6.75 4.30 -10.08
CA ILE A 48 6.05 3.03 -9.84
C ILE A 48 5.32 3.07 -8.51
N HIS A 49 4.05 2.66 -8.50
CA HIS A 49 3.27 2.43 -7.30
C HIS A 49 3.00 0.93 -7.13
N ASN A 50 3.73 0.28 -6.22
CA ASN A 50 3.55 -1.12 -5.86
C ASN A 50 2.39 -1.22 -4.86
N ASN A 51 1.17 -1.36 -5.37
CA ASN A 51 -0.06 -1.31 -4.56
C ASN A 51 -0.74 -2.67 -4.37
N VAL A 52 -0.47 -3.64 -5.24
CA VAL A 52 -1.11 -4.95 -5.16
C VAL A 52 -0.74 -5.67 -3.87
N GLY A 53 -1.73 -6.21 -3.19
CA GLY A 53 -1.53 -6.97 -1.95
C GLY A 53 -2.86 -7.44 -1.36
N GLY A 54 -2.79 -8.26 -0.34
CA GLY A 54 -3.97 -8.77 0.34
C GLY A 54 -3.68 -10.00 1.19
N THR A 55 -4.71 -10.52 1.83
CA THR A 55 -4.68 -11.74 2.64
C THR A 55 -5.92 -12.58 2.37
N ASN A 56 -5.84 -13.87 2.70
CA ASN A 56 -7.01 -14.73 2.81
C ASN A 56 -7.38 -14.87 4.31
N PRO A 57 -8.38 -14.13 4.82
CA PRO A 57 -8.70 -14.11 6.24
C PRO A 57 -9.19 -15.46 6.80
N GLN A 58 -9.57 -16.42 5.95
CA GLN A 58 -9.95 -17.77 6.37
C GLN A 58 -8.73 -18.69 6.59
N ALA A 59 -7.56 -18.32 6.07
CA ALA A 59 -6.34 -19.13 6.15
C ALA A 59 -5.20 -18.40 6.87
N ASP A 60 -5.21 -17.07 6.90
CA ASP A 60 -4.22 -16.22 7.60
C ASP A 60 -4.70 -15.94 9.03
N LEU A 61 -4.59 -16.94 9.88
CA LEU A 61 -5.03 -16.93 11.28
C LEU A 61 -3.89 -16.52 12.22
N ASP A 62 -3.98 -16.98 13.48
CA ASP A 62 -2.89 -16.90 14.46
C ASP A 62 -1.73 -17.83 14.09
N ILE A 63 -0.59 -17.70 14.78
CA ILE A 63 0.66 -18.39 14.43
C ILE A 63 0.56 -19.92 14.46
N VAL A 64 -0.34 -20.48 15.25
CA VAL A 64 -0.51 -21.93 15.40
C VAL A 64 -1.46 -22.50 14.35
N ASN A 65 -2.50 -21.74 14.01
CA ASN A 65 -3.63 -22.21 13.22
C ASN A 65 -3.58 -21.72 11.75
N MET A 66 -2.62 -20.84 11.37
CA MET A 66 -2.53 -20.38 10.00
C MET A 66 -2.07 -21.50 9.05
N ASP A 67 -2.54 -21.49 7.81
CA ASP A 67 -2.10 -22.40 6.76
C ASP A 67 -0.70 -21.99 6.25
N GLU A 68 0.27 -22.91 6.28
CA GLU A 68 1.62 -22.67 5.75
C GLU A 68 1.62 -22.28 4.26
N LYS A 69 0.66 -22.77 3.47
CA LYS A 69 0.53 -22.35 2.07
C LYS A 69 0.14 -20.88 1.98
N GLU A 70 -0.73 -20.41 2.88
CA GLU A 70 -1.08 -18.99 2.96
C GLU A 70 0.10 -18.15 3.41
N TRP A 71 0.95 -18.64 4.32
CA TRP A 71 2.20 -17.97 4.68
C TRP A 71 3.06 -17.70 3.45
N HIS A 72 3.37 -18.72 2.66
CA HIS A 72 4.19 -18.56 1.45
C HIS A 72 3.50 -17.71 0.39
N ARG A 73 2.19 -17.92 0.14
CA ARG A 73 1.42 -17.13 -0.82
C ARG A 73 1.34 -15.65 -0.42
N GLY A 74 1.12 -15.38 0.87
CA GLY A 74 1.01 -14.01 1.38
C GLY A 74 2.33 -13.26 1.28
N PHE A 75 3.47 -13.90 1.60
CA PHE A 75 4.79 -13.30 1.38
C PHE A 75 5.04 -13.05 -0.10
N GLN A 76 4.75 -14.01 -0.96
CA GLN A 76 4.89 -13.86 -2.41
C GLN A 76 4.04 -12.70 -2.93
N LEU A 77 2.77 -12.58 -2.49
CA LEU A 77 1.87 -11.53 -2.93
C LEU A 77 2.25 -10.15 -2.39
N ASN A 78 2.62 -10.04 -1.11
CA ASN A 78 2.71 -8.75 -0.43
C ASN A 78 4.12 -8.14 -0.42
N ILE A 79 5.19 -8.97 -0.43
CA ILE A 79 6.57 -8.47 -0.36
C ILE A 79 7.39 -8.86 -1.59
N ASP A 80 7.30 -10.11 -2.08
CA ASP A 80 8.08 -10.49 -3.25
C ASP A 80 7.65 -9.71 -4.48
N SER A 81 6.34 -9.47 -4.64
CA SER A 81 5.80 -8.63 -5.74
C SER A 81 6.37 -7.21 -5.69
N VAL A 82 6.46 -6.61 -4.51
CA VAL A 82 7.04 -5.27 -4.30
C VAL A 82 8.54 -5.29 -4.61
N MET A 83 9.25 -6.31 -4.14
CA MET A 83 10.67 -6.48 -4.43
C MET A 83 10.92 -6.61 -5.94
N TYR A 84 10.12 -7.41 -6.66
CA TYR A 84 10.22 -7.54 -8.10
C TYR A 84 9.85 -6.23 -8.82
N GLY A 85 8.81 -5.51 -8.37
CA GLY A 85 8.47 -4.18 -8.86
C GLY A 85 9.66 -3.22 -8.77
N CYS A 86 10.29 -3.12 -7.60
CA CYS A 86 11.50 -2.33 -7.41
C CYS A 86 12.66 -2.82 -8.31
N ARG A 87 12.92 -4.13 -8.30
CA ARG A 87 14.03 -4.73 -9.05
C ARG A 87 13.98 -4.44 -10.54
N TYR A 88 12.81 -4.52 -11.13
CA TYR A 88 12.67 -4.32 -12.58
C TYR A 88 12.48 -2.85 -12.96
N ALA A 89 11.93 -2.00 -12.09
CA ALA A 89 11.77 -0.57 -12.34
C ALA A 89 13.11 0.20 -12.26
N ILE A 90 13.95 -0.10 -11.28
CA ILE A 90 15.19 0.64 -10.97
C ILE A 90 16.11 0.78 -12.19
N PRO A 91 16.41 -0.26 -12.99
CA PRO A 91 17.29 -0.10 -14.16
C PRO A 91 16.76 0.88 -15.20
N HIS A 92 15.45 0.99 -15.36
CA HIS A 92 14.82 1.98 -16.25
C HIS A 92 14.90 3.39 -15.67
N MET A 93 14.65 3.55 -14.38
CA MET A 93 14.80 4.84 -13.69
C MET A 93 16.24 5.34 -13.69
N GLN A 94 17.22 4.47 -13.53
CA GLN A 94 18.64 4.83 -13.65
C GLN A 94 18.97 5.42 -15.03
N LYS A 95 18.45 4.81 -16.09
CA LYS A 95 18.64 5.31 -17.47
C LYS A 95 18.00 6.68 -17.69
N ASN A 96 16.94 6.99 -16.96
CA ASN A 96 16.21 8.26 -17.06
C ASN A 96 16.75 9.35 -16.10
N GLY A 97 17.78 9.05 -15.29
CA GLY A 97 18.37 9.98 -14.35
C GLY A 97 17.64 10.10 -12.99
N GLY A 98 16.73 9.21 -12.71
CA GLY A 98 16.02 9.16 -11.42
C GLY A 98 14.59 8.66 -11.51
N GLY A 99 13.90 8.66 -10.38
CA GLY A 99 12.51 8.22 -10.29
C GLY A 99 11.93 8.20 -8.87
N SER A 100 10.65 7.88 -8.76
CA SER A 100 9.96 7.73 -7.48
C SER A 100 9.28 6.36 -7.37
N ILE A 101 9.62 5.61 -6.33
CA ILE A 101 9.01 4.34 -5.98
C ILE A 101 8.11 4.55 -4.77
N ILE A 102 6.85 4.17 -4.88
CA ILE A 102 5.88 4.22 -3.78
C ILE A 102 5.40 2.80 -3.51
N ASN A 103 5.54 2.33 -2.27
CA ASN A 103 5.10 1.00 -1.85
C ASN A 103 3.89 1.12 -0.92
N THR A 104 2.84 0.33 -1.15
CA THR A 104 1.73 0.25 -0.21
C THR A 104 2.01 -0.84 0.83
N THR A 105 2.25 -0.41 2.07
CA THR A 105 2.28 -1.28 3.24
C THR A 105 0.89 -1.32 3.90
N SER A 106 0.79 -1.28 5.20
CA SER A 106 -0.45 -1.24 5.98
C SER A 106 -0.15 -0.81 7.40
N MET A 107 -1.14 -0.29 8.10
CA MET A 107 -1.09 -0.14 9.56
C MET A 107 -0.74 -1.46 10.26
N ALA A 108 -1.13 -2.62 9.72
CA ALA A 108 -0.79 -3.94 10.26
C ALA A 108 0.72 -4.23 10.30
N ALA A 109 1.56 -3.42 9.65
CA ALA A 109 3.01 -3.53 9.71
C ALA A 109 3.62 -3.06 11.05
N PHE A 110 2.89 -2.32 11.85
CA PHE A 110 3.39 -1.63 13.04
C PHE A 110 2.84 -2.19 14.34
N ASN A 111 1.76 -2.96 14.29
CA ASN A 111 1.10 -3.56 15.45
C ASN A 111 1.00 -5.08 15.32
N GLY A 112 0.90 -5.77 16.47
CA GLY A 112 0.41 -7.14 16.52
C GLY A 112 -1.11 -7.17 16.42
N ASP A 113 -1.64 -8.29 15.91
CA ASP A 113 -3.07 -8.56 15.82
C ASP A 113 -3.31 -10.00 16.31
N PHE A 114 -4.54 -10.37 16.61
CA PHE A 114 -4.90 -11.73 17.02
C PHE A 114 -5.00 -12.72 15.85
N MET A 115 -4.94 -12.23 14.60
CA MET A 115 -4.96 -12.99 13.35
C MET A 115 -4.20 -12.22 12.26
N ARG A 116 -4.17 -12.73 11.02
CA ARG A 116 -3.48 -12.11 9.87
C ARG A 116 -1.96 -12.00 10.06
N THR A 117 -1.39 -13.04 10.65
CA THR A 117 0.05 -13.13 10.96
C THR A 117 0.93 -12.94 9.73
N THR A 118 0.56 -13.58 8.62
CA THR A 118 1.27 -13.47 7.34
C THR A 118 1.19 -12.06 6.77
N TYR A 119 -0.02 -11.47 6.79
CA TYR A 119 -0.24 -10.15 6.25
C TYR A 119 0.59 -9.09 6.99
N GLY A 120 0.46 -9.03 8.31
CA GLY A 120 1.22 -8.08 9.13
C GLY A 120 2.72 -8.22 8.94
N SER A 121 3.23 -9.47 9.02
CA SER A 121 4.66 -9.77 8.86
C SER A 121 5.19 -9.38 7.48
N SER A 122 4.45 -9.71 6.41
CA SER A 122 4.86 -9.35 5.04
C SER A 122 4.82 -7.84 4.80
N LYS A 123 3.82 -7.13 5.35
CA LYS A 123 3.73 -5.67 5.24
C LYS A 123 4.80 -4.94 6.06
N ALA A 124 5.25 -5.49 7.20
CA ALA A 124 6.42 -5.02 7.94
C ALA A 124 7.71 -5.19 7.10
N GLY A 125 7.83 -6.28 6.36
CA GLY A 125 8.91 -6.49 5.40
C GLY A 125 8.97 -5.41 4.31
N VAL A 126 7.83 -4.93 3.82
CA VAL A 126 7.75 -3.82 2.84
C VAL A 126 8.32 -2.52 3.43
N VAL A 127 8.06 -2.23 4.71
CA VAL A 127 8.62 -1.05 5.38
C VAL A 127 10.15 -1.11 5.40
N SER A 128 10.71 -2.28 5.76
CA SER A 128 12.16 -2.49 5.73
C SER A 128 12.72 -2.39 4.31
N LEU A 129 12.12 -3.09 3.34
CA LEU A 129 12.54 -3.06 1.93
C LEU A 129 12.56 -1.64 1.37
N THR A 130 11.58 -0.80 1.70
CA THR A 130 11.51 0.60 1.28
C THR A 130 12.75 1.38 1.72
N ARG A 131 13.21 1.19 2.97
CA ARG A 131 14.43 1.83 3.50
C ARG A 131 15.69 1.34 2.79
N TYR A 132 15.79 0.04 2.52
CA TYR A 132 16.93 -0.52 1.80
C TYR A 132 17.03 0.01 0.38
N VAL A 133 15.92 0.05 -0.36
CA VAL A 133 15.88 0.60 -1.73
C VAL A 133 16.25 2.09 -1.71
N ALA A 134 15.69 2.87 -0.79
CA ALA A 134 16.02 4.29 -0.63
C ALA A 134 17.51 4.53 -0.38
N ALA A 135 18.12 3.75 0.55
CA ALA A 135 19.53 3.87 0.88
C ALA A 135 20.46 3.46 -0.27
N GLN A 136 20.09 2.38 -0.99
CA GLN A 136 20.91 1.82 -2.07
C GLN A 136 20.91 2.69 -3.33
N TYR A 137 19.78 3.33 -3.65
CA TYR A 137 19.57 4.02 -4.95
C TYR A 137 19.37 5.53 -4.83
N GLY A 138 19.34 6.10 -3.62
CA GLY A 138 19.16 7.54 -3.41
C GLY A 138 20.23 8.40 -4.08
N LYS A 139 21.49 7.96 -4.12
CA LYS A 139 22.57 8.65 -4.84
C LYS A 139 22.39 8.67 -6.36
N GLN A 140 21.49 7.86 -6.88
CA GLN A 140 21.11 7.80 -8.28
C GLN A 140 19.81 8.55 -8.57
N ASN A 141 19.42 9.44 -7.62
CA ASN A 141 18.20 10.25 -7.71
C ASN A 141 16.91 9.39 -7.77
N ILE A 142 16.92 8.19 -7.17
CA ILE A 142 15.74 7.34 -7.04
C ILE A 142 15.27 7.40 -5.60
N ARG A 143 14.07 7.95 -5.38
CA ARG A 143 13.41 7.97 -4.09
C ARG A 143 12.56 6.71 -3.92
N CYS A 144 12.48 6.20 -2.69
CA CYS A 144 11.60 5.10 -2.36
C CYS A 144 10.92 5.38 -1.03
N ASN A 145 9.59 5.45 -1.03
CA ASN A 145 8.78 5.70 0.17
C ASN A 145 7.62 4.70 0.23
N ALA A 146 6.98 4.61 1.38
CA ALA A 146 5.81 3.78 1.56
C ALA A 146 4.62 4.59 2.09
N VAL A 147 3.41 4.10 1.78
CA VAL A 147 2.15 4.56 2.37
C VAL A 147 1.58 3.40 3.18
N ALA A 148 1.15 3.68 4.41
CA ALA A 148 0.53 2.72 5.31
C ALA A 148 -0.94 3.08 5.56
N PRO A 149 -1.88 2.54 4.77
CA PRO A 149 -3.30 2.79 4.97
C PRO A 149 -3.83 2.16 6.25
N GLY A 150 -4.77 2.87 6.91
CA GLY A 150 -5.69 2.29 7.88
C GLY A 150 -6.88 1.60 7.21
N LEU A 151 -8.05 1.66 7.86
CA LEU A 151 -9.29 1.19 7.24
C LEU A 151 -9.78 2.23 6.23
N ILE A 152 -9.67 1.90 4.96
CA ILE A 152 -10.08 2.74 3.83
C ILE A 152 -11.36 2.17 3.23
N MET A 153 -12.39 3.01 3.10
CA MET A 153 -13.72 2.64 2.62
C MET A 153 -13.74 2.47 1.10
N THR A 154 -13.03 1.46 0.63
CA THR A 154 -13.11 0.98 -0.75
C THR A 154 -14.43 0.23 -0.98
N PRO A 155 -14.90 0.05 -2.23
CA PRO A 155 -16.06 -0.81 -2.52
C PRO A 155 -15.96 -2.20 -1.88
N ALA A 156 -14.77 -2.81 -1.87
CA ALA A 156 -14.52 -4.09 -1.22
C ALA A 156 -14.68 -3.99 0.32
N ALA A 157 -14.13 -2.95 0.95
CA ALA A 157 -14.24 -2.76 2.40
C ALA A 157 -15.70 -2.49 2.82
N ILE A 158 -16.44 -1.71 2.03
CA ILE A 158 -17.87 -1.43 2.28
C ILE A 158 -18.68 -2.73 2.33
N HIS A 159 -18.41 -3.67 1.41
CA HIS A 159 -19.17 -4.92 1.29
C HIS A 159 -18.69 -6.04 2.21
N HIS A 160 -17.39 -6.11 2.52
CA HIS A 160 -16.81 -7.27 3.21
C HIS A 160 -16.42 -7.02 4.67
N VAL A 161 -16.24 -5.76 5.09
CA VAL A 161 -15.96 -5.45 6.50
C VAL A 161 -17.29 -5.33 7.25
N PRO A 162 -17.54 -6.14 8.30
CA PRO A 162 -18.75 -6.04 9.11
C PRO A 162 -18.89 -4.66 9.77
N ASP A 163 -20.13 -4.19 9.94
CA ASP A 163 -20.39 -2.85 10.49
C ASP A 163 -19.83 -2.66 11.90
N PHE A 164 -19.92 -3.68 12.77
CA PHE A 164 -19.34 -3.61 14.10
C PHE A 164 -17.81 -3.39 14.04
N MET A 165 -17.13 -3.93 13.05
CA MET A 165 -15.69 -3.71 12.86
C MET A 165 -15.40 -2.28 12.39
N LYS A 166 -16.24 -1.74 11.50
CA LYS A 166 -16.13 -0.34 11.07
C LYS A 166 -16.30 0.60 12.28
N GLU A 167 -17.33 0.37 13.09
CA GLU A 167 -17.56 1.14 14.32
C GLU A 167 -16.39 1.02 15.31
N LEU A 168 -15.83 -0.19 15.46
CA LEU A 168 -14.68 -0.42 16.33
C LEU A 168 -13.45 0.36 15.86
N PHE A 169 -13.13 0.32 14.57
CA PHE A 169 -12.04 1.12 14.01
C PHE A 169 -12.29 2.62 14.22
N LEU A 170 -13.52 3.10 13.98
CA LEU A 170 -13.87 4.50 14.16
C LEU A 170 -13.73 4.94 15.63
N LYS A 171 -14.08 4.08 16.59
CA LYS A 171 -13.91 4.35 18.03
C LYS A 171 -12.45 4.69 18.38
N PHE A 172 -11.49 4.03 17.73
CA PHE A 172 -10.06 4.20 18.02
C PHE A 172 -9.38 5.22 17.11
N ASN A 173 -10.00 5.68 16.05
CA ASN A 173 -9.46 6.77 15.23
C ASN A 173 -9.49 8.09 16.01
N ALA A 174 -8.49 8.95 15.79
CA ALA A 174 -8.52 10.33 16.28
C ALA A 174 -9.45 11.20 15.43
N LEU A 175 -9.55 10.90 14.11
CA LEU A 175 -10.50 11.56 13.22
C LEU A 175 -11.88 10.89 13.29
N PRO A 176 -13.00 11.67 13.22
CA PRO A 176 -14.35 11.16 13.43
C PRO A 176 -14.96 10.50 12.17
N TYR A 177 -14.13 10.03 11.25
CA TYR A 177 -14.54 9.39 10.00
C TYR A 177 -13.49 8.37 9.53
N HIS A 178 -13.91 7.48 8.63
CA HIS A 178 -13.03 6.54 7.95
C HIS A 178 -12.33 7.20 6.76
N GLY A 179 -11.12 6.72 6.43
CA GLY A 179 -10.44 7.13 5.23
C GLY A 179 -11.13 6.67 3.95
N GLU A 180 -10.99 7.46 2.91
CA GLU A 180 -11.48 7.17 1.56
C GLU A 180 -10.30 6.88 0.61
N PRO A 181 -10.54 6.23 -0.56
CA PRO A 181 -9.48 5.97 -1.54
C PRO A 181 -8.69 7.21 -1.96
N ASN A 182 -9.33 8.39 -2.00
CA ASN A 182 -8.69 9.65 -2.35
C ASN A 182 -7.65 10.09 -1.32
N ASP A 183 -7.80 9.76 -0.03
CA ASP A 183 -6.81 10.12 1.00
C ASP A 183 -5.48 9.41 0.73
N ILE A 184 -5.54 8.15 0.29
CA ILE A 184 -4.36 7.41 -0.14
C ILE A 184 -3.81 7.98 -1.45
N ALA A 185 -4.69 8.26 -2.42
CA ALA A 185 -4.29 8.76 -3.74
C ALA A 185 -3.55 10.10 -3.66
N TYR A 186 -4.00 11.03 -2.81
CA TYR A 186 -3.31 12.32 -2.59
C TYR A 186 -1.92 12.14 -1.96
N THR A 187 -1.78 11.22 -1.01
CA THR A 187 -0.47 10.92 -0.42
C THR A 187 0.48 10.29 -1.45
N VAL A 188 -0.03 9.36 -2.26
CA VAL A 188 0.75 8.75 -3.37
C VAL A 188 1.14 9.81 -4.40
N LEU A 189 0.23 10.70 -4.80
CA LEU A 189 0.50 11.80 -5.73
C LEU A 189 1.60 12.73 -5.21
N PHE A 190 1.54 13.12 -3.94
CA PHE A 190 2.58 13.92 -3.29
C PHE A 190 3.94 13.21 -3.33
N LEU A 191 3.99 11.91 -2.95
CA LEU A 191 5.23 11.13 -2.97
C LEU A 191 5.76 10.88 -4.39
N ALA A 192 4.89 10.86 -5.38
CA ALA A 192 5.26 10.72 -6.79
C ALA A 192 5.84 12.02 -7.39
N SER A 193 5.43 13.18 -6.87
CA SER A 193 5.78 14.50 -7.40
C SER A 193 7.11 15.03 -6.87
N ASP A 194 7.59 16.13 -7.46
CA ASP A 194 8.79 16.85 -7.03
C ASP A 194 8.59 17.61 -5.70
N GLU A 195 7.35 17.79 -5.24
CA GLU A 195 7.06 18.36 -3.93
C GLU A 195 7.67 17.54 -2.79
N SER A 196 7.87 16.25 -2.99
CA SER A 196 8.51 15.32 -2.05
C SER A 196 9.98 15.00 -2.39
N LYS A 197 10.67 15.83 -3.18
CA LYS A 197 12.04 15.57 -3.69
C LYS A 197 13.10 15.32 -2.61
N PHE A 198 12.87 15.76 -1.38
CA PHE A 198 13.79 15.55 -0.25
C PHE A 198 13.28 14.50 0.75
N ILE A 199 12.25 13.71 0.37
CA ILE A 199 11.66 12.65 1.17
C ILE A 199 12.00 11.31 0.52
N THR A 200 12.75 10.46 1.25
CA THR A 200 13.06 9.08 0.86
C THR A 200 13.25 8.20 2.07
N GLY A 201 12.94 6.91 1.96
CA GLY A 201 13.01 5.93 3.05
C GLY A 201 11.92 6.06 4.12
N GLN A 202 10.91 6.91 3.88
CA GLN A 202 9.85 7.17 4.85
C GLN A 202 8.65 6.27 4.60
N THR A 203 7.89 6.00 5.67
CA THR A 203 6.55 5.44 5.60
C THR A 203 5.58 6.46 6.16
N ILE A 204 4.60 6.86 5.36
CA ILE A 204 3.54 7.79 5.76
C ILE A 204 2.32 6.99 6.14
N GLU A 205 1.92 7.08 7.40
CA GLU A 205 0.71 6.46 7.91
C GLU A 205 -0.49 7.33 7.56
N VAL A 206 -1.48 6.74 6.87
CA VAL A 206 -2.74 7.39 6.46
C VAL A 206 -3.88 6.58 7.03
N GLU A 207 -4.12 6.75 8.33
CA GLU A 207 -4.91 5.83 9.13
C GLU A 207 -5.87 6.53 10.14
N GLY A 208 -6.02 7.85 10.01
CA GLY A 208 -6.94 8.65 10.83
C GLY A 208 -6.52 8.82 12.30
N GLY A 209 -5.24 8.60 12.62
CA GLY A 209 -4.71 8.73 13.98
C GLY A 209 -5.04 7.54 14.87
N HIS A 210 -5.26 6.36 14.29
CA HIS A 210 -5.61 5.15 15.03
C HIS A 210 -4.52 4.74 16.03
N TYR A 211 -3.23 4.91 15.67
CA TYR A 211 -2.10 4.48 16.50
C TYR A 211 -1.55 5.53 17.45
N ILE A 212 -1.86 6.79 17.22
CA ILE A 212 -1.38 7.87 18.10
C ILE A 212 -2.21 7.97 19.39
N ASN A 213 -3.40 7.37 19.42
CA ASN A 213 -4.27 7.39 20.59
C ASN A 213 -3.76 6.43 21.67
N ASN A 214 -3.81 6.90 22.93
CA ASN A 214 -3.76 5.98 24.05
C ASN A 214 -4.94 4.98 23.93
N PRO A 215 -4.72 3.65 24.03
CA PRO A 215 -5.78 2.66 23.89
C PRO A 215 -6.98 2.86 24.84
N THR A 216 -6.78 3.53 25.97
CA THR A 216 -7.86 3.84 26.93
C THR A 216 -8.58 5.16 26.64
N ALA A 217 -8.06 6.00 25.73
CA ALA A 217 -8.61 7.34 25.50
C ALA A 217 -10.10 7.34 25.09
N PRO A 218 -10.59 6.46 24.21
CA PRO A 218 -12.01 6.44 23.85
C PRO A 218 -12.92 6.16 25.05
N ASP A 219 -12.53 5.22 25.93
CA ASP A 219 -13.32 4.86 27.11
C ASP A 219 -13.26 5.95 28.19
N MET A 220 -12.12 6.64 28.32
CA MET A 220 -12.00 7.80 29.21
C MET A 220 -12.88 8.98 28.75
N VAL A 221 -12.96 9.24 27.46
CA VAL A 221 -13.85 10.27 26.90
C VAL A 221 -15.31 9.89 27.15
N ALA A 222 -15.72 8.64 26.88
CA ALA A 222 -17.07 8.17 27.13
C ALA A 222 -17.45 8.30 28.63
N PHE A 223 -16.54 7.93 29.53
CA PHE A 223 -16.73 8.09 30.97
C PHE A 223 -16.92 9.57 31.39
N ALA A 224 -16.10 10.47 30.87
CA ALA A 224 -16.20 11.89 31.17
C ALA A 224 -17.51 12.51 30.67
N GLN A 225 -17.99 12.09 29.50
CA GLN A 225 -19.27 12.54 28.94
C GLN A 225 -20.48 12.03 29.74
N ALA A 226 -20.41 10.82 30.29
CA ALA A 226 -21.49 10.25 31.11
C ALA A 226 -21.64 10.92 32.47
N GLN A 227 -20.71 11.78 32.91
CA GLN A 227 -20.75 12.53 34.15
C GLN A 227 -21.28 13.98 33.97
N GLN A 228 -21.56 14.41 32.76
CA GLN A 228 -22.16 15.70 32.44
C GLN A 228 -23.69 15.61 32.30
#